data_ecebcec041b8f056ff2e54f1b71e13c6
#
_entry.id   ecebcec041b8f056ff2e54f1b71e13c6
#
_cell.length_a   1.000
_cell.length_b   1.000
_cell.length_c   1.000
_cell.angle_alpha   90.00
_cell.angle_beta   90.00
_cell.angle_gamma   90.00
#
_symmetry.space_group_name_H-M   'P 1'
#
loop_
_entity.id
_entity.type
_entity.pdbx_description
1 polymer ?
#
loop_
_entity_poly.entity_id
_entity_poly.type
_entity_poly.pdbx_seq_one_letter_code
_entity_poly.pdbx_strand_id
1 'polypeptide(L)' 'MLTDYIQAALEAAHYEIIEDDEPFYGEVSQLAGVWATGKTLEECRRNLASAIEDWVLFSVA' A
#
# COMPACT_ATOMS: atom_id res chain seq x y z
N MET A 1 -17.50 3.31 2.50
CA MET A 1 -17.20 3.23 1.06
C MET A 1 -15.80 2.68 0.87
N LEU A 2 -15.56 1.97 -0.21
CA LEU A 2 -14.24 1.35 -0.47
C LEU A 2 -13.13 2.40 -0.54
N THR A 3 -13.40 3.55 -1.15
CA THR A 3 -12.43 4.62 -1.27
C THR A 3 -11.99 5.13 0.11
N ASP A 4 -12.93 5.26 1.04
CA ASP A 4 -12.62 5.71 2.39
C ASP A 4 -11.77 4.68 3.14
N TYR A 5 -12.06 3.40 2.91
CA TYR A 5 -11.29 2.32 3.51
C TYR A 5 -9.84 2.35 3.01
N ILE A 6 -9.65 2.50 1.70
CA ILE A 6 -8.32 2.56 1.10
C ILE A 6 -7.55 3.76 1.61
N GLN A 7 -8.20 4.93 1.71
CA GLN A 7 -7.56 6.14 2.23
C GLN A 7 -7.11 5.94 3.68
N ALA A 8 -7.98 5.36 4.51
CA ALA A 8 -7.64 5.10 5.90
C ALA A 8 -6.46 4.12 6.01
N ALA A 9 -6.45 3.10 5.18
CA ALA A 9 -5.36 2.12 5.17
C ALA A 9 -4.04 2.78 4.74
N LEU A 10 -4.07 3.66 3.74
CA LEU A 10 -2.89 4.37 3.30
C LEU A 10 -2.34 5.30 4.38
N GLU A 11 -3.21 5.95 5.13
CA GLU A 11 -2.80 6.83 6.23
C GLU A 11 -2.21 6.04 7.39
N ALA A 12 -2.69 4.81 7.61
CA ALA A 12 -2.19 3.94 8.66
C ALA A 12 -0.95 3.15 8.23
N ALA A 13 -0.60 3.20 6.96
CA ALA A 13 0.52 2.45 6.43
C ALA A 13 1.85 2.96 6.98
N HIS A 14 2.80 2.07 7.07
CA HIS A 14 4.17 2.40 7.47
C HIS A 14 5.01 2.56 6.20
N TYR A 15 5.69 3.69 6.07
CA TYR A 15 6.56 3.97 4.93
C TYR A 15 8.00 4.10 5.39
N GLU A 16 8.93 3.57 4.60
CA GLU A 16 10.35 3.72 4.89
C GLU A 16 11.15 3.71 3.58
N ILE A 17 12.39 4.18 3.68
CA ILE A 17 13.30 4.23 2.53
C ILE A 17 14.24 3.05 2.64
N ILE A 18 14.31 2.25 1.59
CA ILE A 18 15.16 1.06 1.54
C ILE A 18 16.19 1.19 0.42
N GLU A 19 17.21 0.37 0.45
CA GLU A 19 18.22 0.33 -0.61
C GLU A 19 17.72 -0.57 -1.74
N ASP A 20 17.09 0.04 -2.74
CA ASP A 20 16.54 -0.67 -3.87
C ASP A 20 16.35 0.31 -5.03
N ASP A 21 16.12 -0.21 -6.23
CA ASP A 21 15.80 0.59 -7.41
C ASP A 21 14.52 1.39 -7.19
N GLU A 22 13.61 0.85 -6.39
CA GLU A 22 12.43 1.56 -5.93
C GLU A 22 12.57 1.75 -4.42
N PRO A 23 13.20 2.85 -3.99
CA PRO A 23 13.60 2.99 -2.58
C PRO A 23 12.46 3.26 -1.61
N PHE A 24 11.32 3.73 -2.09
CA PHE A 24 10.18 3.99 -1.21
C PHE A 24 9.39 2.71 -1.02
N TYR A 25 9.23 2.30 0.24
CA TYR A 25 8.55 1.08 0.62
C TYR A 25 7.39 1.43 1.56
N GLY A 26 6.23 0.85 1.31
CA GLY A 26 5.08 1.03 2.18
C GLY A 26 4.42 -0.30 2.47
N GLU A 27 3.93 -0.45 3.70
CA GLU A 27 3.21 -1.65 4.09
C GLU A 27 2.05 -1.30 5.01
N VAL A 28 1.03 -2.15 5.01
CA VAL A 28 -0.10 -2.02 5.92
C VAL A 28 -0.02 -3.18 6.90
N SER A 29 0.39 -2.91 8.13
CA SER A 29 0.62 -3.95 9.12
C SER A 29 -0.64 -4.74 9.47
N GLN A 30 -1.81 -4.12 9.34
CA GLN A 30 -3.08 -4.76 9.64
C GLN A 30 -3.54 -5.70 8.51
N LEU A 31 -2.95 -5.59 7.34
CA LEU A 31 -3.28 -6.41 6.19
C LEU A 31 -2.04 -7.21 5.81
N ALA A 32 -1.96 -8.42 6.31
CA ALA A 32 -0.79 -9.26 6.12
C ALA A 32 -0.48 -9.47 4.64
N GLY A 33 0.75 -9.21 4.24
CA GLY A 33 1.21 -9.40 2.87
C GLY A 33 0.92 -8.23 1.93
N VAL A 34 0.32 -7.15 2.43
CA VAL A 34 0.03 -5.99 1.61
C VAL A 34 1.17 -4.99 1.75
N TRP A 35 1.94 -4.84 0.70
CA TRP A 35 3.08 -3.93 0.63
C TRP A 35 3.30 -3.49 -0.81
N ALA A 36 4.05 -2.40 -0.98
CA ALA A 36 4.39 -1.91 -2.30
C ALA A 36 5.65 -1.06 -2.24
N THR A 37 6.26 -0.85 -3.39
CA THR A 37 7.42 0.01 -3.52
C THR A 37 7.20 0.99 -4.66
N GLY A 38 8.05 2.00 -4.75
CA GLY A 38 8.00 2.96 -5.83
C GLY A 38 9.25 3.81 -5.88
N LYS A 39 9.47 4.46 -7.01
CA LYS A 39 10.61 5.34 -7.21
C LYS A 39 10.42 6.67 -6.49
N THR A 40 9.18 7.05 -6.23
CA THR A 40 8.82 8.21 -5.45
C THR A 40 7.80 7.79 -4.40
N LEU A 41 7.60 8.63 -3.38
CA LEU A 41 6.60 8.35 -2.36
C LEU A 41 5.20 8.28 -2.98
N GLU A 42 4.91 9.18 -3.90
CA GLU A 42 3.61 9.20 -4.58
C GLU A 42 3.37 7.91 -5.37
N GLU A 43 4.38 7.43 -6.08
CA GLU A 43 4.29 6.19 -6.82
C GLU A 43 4.09 5.01 -5.87
N CYS A 44 4.82 4.98 -4.75
CA CYS A 44 4.67 3.96 -3.73
C CYS A 44 3.25 3.92 -3.18
N ARG A 45 2.69 5.09 -2.85
CA ARG A 45 1.33 5.18 -2.34
C ARG A 45 0.30 4.70 -3.36
N ARG A 46 0.50 5.04 -4.62
CA ARG A 46 -0.38 4.59 -5.70
C ARG A 46 -0.34 3.06 -5.84
N ASN A 47 0.86 2.50 -5.82
CA ASN A 47 1.03 1.06 -5.92
C ASN A 47 0.46 0.36 -4.69
N LEU A 48 0.62 0.95 -3.52
CA LEU A 48 0.06 0.40 -2.29
C LEU A 48 -1.48 0.43 -2.31
N ALA A 49 -2.06 1.51 -2.82
CA ALA A 49 -3.51 1.61 -2.95
C ALA A 49 -4.05 0.48 -3.85
N SER A 50 -3.34 0.20 -4.95
CA SER A 50 -3.71 -0.87 -5.85
C SER A 50 -3.61 -2.24 -5.16
N ALA A 51 -2.58 -2.44 -4.35
CA ALA A 51 -2.41 -3.69 -3.60
C ALA A 51 -3.53 -3.88 -2.57
N ILE A 52 -3.92 -2.80 -1.88
CA ILE A 52 -5.03 -2.84 -0.92
C ILE A 52 -6.32 -3.19 -1.63
N GLU A 53 -6.57 -2.57 -2.78
CA GLU A 53 -7.76 -2.83 -3.56
C GLU A 53 -7.82 -4.29 -3.99
N ASP A 54 -6.72 -4.84 -4.47
CA ASP A 54 -6.64 -6.23 -4.87
C ASP A 54 -6.91 -7.15 -3.68
N TRP A 55 -6.35 -6.82 -2.51
CA TRP A 55 -6.54 -7.59 -1.29
C TRP A 55 -8.02 -7.64 -0.89
N VAL A 56 -8.68 -6.48 -0.93
CA VAL A 56 -10.10 -6.37 -0.58
C VAL A 56 -10.95 -7.19 -1.54
N LEU A 57 -10.71 -7.05 -2.84
CA LEU A 57 -11.47 -7.79 -3.86
C LEU A 57 -11.27 -9.29 -3.72
N PHE A 58 -10.05 -9.72 -3.45
CA PHE A 58 -9.74 -11.12 -3.25
C PHE A 58 -10.43 -11.69 -2.02
N SER A 59 -10.50 -10.91 -0.95
CA SER A 59 -11.09 -11.36 0.31
C SER A 59 -12.61 -11.51 0.24
N VAL A 60 -13.27 -10.76 -0.63
CA VAL A 60 -14.73 -10.83 -0.77
C VAL A 60 -15.16 -11.86 -1.81
N ALA A 61 -14.26 -12.32 -2.64
CA ALA A 61 -14.56 -13.27 -3.71
C ALA A 61 -14.77 -14.74 -3.17
#